data_6e0dff26e65a6754c9b7a2afbb8d73f4
#
_entry.id   6e0dff26e65a6754c9b7a2afbb8d73f4
#
_cell.length_a   1.000
_cell.length_b   1.000
_cell.length_c   1.000
_cell.angle_alpha   90.00
_cell.angle_beta   90.00
_cell.angle_gamma   90.00
#
_symmetry.space_group_name_H-M   'P 1'
#
loop_
_entity.id
_entity.type
_entity.pdbx_description
1 polymer ?
#
loop_
_entity_poly.entity_id
_entity_poly.type
_entity_poly.pdbx_seq_one_letter_code
_entity_poly.pdbx_strand_id
1 'polypeptide(L)'
;MSGDKKNLSVVFLGGEGVGKSTLVGHLLVRQKALDPETISSAELESRSASREGSRFAWLMDRLPVEREKGGSVVASSAPLETPTTKFTLWDAPGHRDRTKASITCIAQADAAVLVVSAKAGEFESGLARGGSTFEFALLALALGLRGLIVCVNKFDEAQPEPFAASRFDLIKTQLGALLVRLGFGKPPTFVASAGLGGEGIDSPSQLGGPTLLEALESLETPPAPPSKALRLPVADVLCVADQPVILVRLASGHLATNKKISVGPINGSALVSSIQLRGPDAPEVGPLTRVGVKLEEA
;
A
#
# COMPACT_ATOMS: atom_id res chain seq x y z
N MET A 1 28.73 -5.89 5.98
CA MET A 1 28.24 -6.35 4.66
C MET A 1 26.83 -5.82 4.50
N SER A 2 26.67 -4.74 3.77
CA SER A 2 25.35 -4.19 3.42
C SER A 2 24.78 -5.08 2.33
N GLY A 3 24.10 -6.15 2.72
CA GLY A 3 23.30 -6.95 1.78
C GLY A 3 22.24 -6.05 1.16
N ASP A 4 22.07 -6.15 -0.15
CA ASP A 4 21.11 -5.36 -0.91
C ASP A 4 19.70 -5.70 -0.39
N LYS A 5 19.10 -4.79 0.40
CA LYS A 5 17.76 -5.00 0.97
C LYS A 5 16.74 -5.11 -0.16
N LYS A 6 15.80 -6.01 -0.04
CA LYS A 6 14.67 -6.13 -0.97
C LYS A 6 13.90 -4.79 -1.01
N ASN A 7 13.47 -4.37 -2.20
CA ASN A 7 12.56 -3.22 -2.35
C ASN A 7 11.18 -3.74 -2.74
N LEU A 8 10.18 -3.48 -1.90
CA LEU A 8 8.80 -3.90 -2.14
C LEU A 8 7.83 -2.74 -1.96
N SER A 9 6.87 -2.66 -2.84
CA SER A 9 5.78 -1.71 -2.76
C SER A 9 4.48 -2.44 -2.49
N VAL A 10 3.84 -2.10 -1.41
CA VAL A 10 2.63 -2.78 -0.94
C VAL A 10 1.50 -1.79 -0.81
N VAL A 11 0.35 -2.11 -1.39
CA VAL A 11 -0.86 -1.28 -1.30
C VAL A 11 -1.86 -1.88 -0.33
N PHE A 12 -2.41 -1.04 0.55
CA PHE A 12 -3.50 -1.40 1.44
C PHE A 12 -4.82 -1.07 0.76
N LEU A 13 -5.63 -2.10 0.53
CA LEU A 13 -6.91 -2.06 -0.18
C LEU A 13 -8.05 -2.49 0.74
N GLY A 14 -9.25 -2.03 0.46
CA GLY A 14 -10.45 -2.40 1.22
C GLY A 14 -11.44 -1.25 1.29
N GLY A 15 -12.64 -1.53 1.78
CA GLY A 15 -13.71 -0.55 1.91
C GLY A 15 -13.38 0.65 2.78
N GLU A 16 -14.24 1.63 2.76
CA GLU A 16 -14.16 2.77 3.66
C GLU A 16 -14.39 2.31 5.11
N GLY A 17 -13.67 2.89 6.05
CA GLY A 17 -13.82 2.59 7.47
C GLY A 17 -13.28 1.24 7.95
N VAL A 18 -12.74 0.35 7.10
CA VAL A 18 -12.17 -0.94 7.56
C VAL A 18 -10.86 -0.80 8.34
N GLY A 19 -10.26 0.39 8.38
CA GLY A 19 -9.07 0.70 9.19
C GLY A 19 -7.74 0.59 8.47
N LYS A 20 -7.69 0.76 7.13
CA LYS A 20 -6.45 0.77 6.34
C LYS A 20 -5.43 1.78 6.84
N SER A 21 -5.81 3.07 6.84
CA SER A 21 -4.96 4.18 7.28
C SER A 21 -4.50 4.01 8.74
N THR A 22 -5.38 3.47 9.60
CA THR A 22 -5.05 3.15 11.00
C THR A 22 -3.99 2.07 11.09
N LEU A 23 -4.12 0.97 10.33
CA LEU A 23 -3.13 -0.11 10.31
C LEU A 23 -1.77 0.37 9.81
N VAL A 24 -1.75 1.12 8.71
CA VAL A 24 -0.50 1.67 8.14
C VAL A 24 0.14 2.64 9.13
N GLY A 25 -0.62 3.61 9.64
CA GLY A 25 -0.09 4.58 10.60
C GLY A 25 0.42 3.94 11.89
N HIS A 26 -0.31 2.96 12.44
CA HIS A 26 0.12 2.25 13.65
C HIS A 26 1.39 1.41 13.39
N LEU A 27 1.46 0.72 12.26
CA LEU A 27 2.66 -0.02 11.86
C LEU A 27 3.89 0.91 11.76
N LEU A 28 3.75 2.09 11.15
CA LEU A 28 4.82 3.08 11.04
C LEU A 28 5.28 3.59 12.41
N VAL A 29 4.35 3.84 13.33
CA VAL A 29 4.68 4.24 14.72
C VAL A 29 5.44 3.13 15.44
N ARG A 30 4.96 1.87 15.37
CA ARG A 30 5.60 0.72 16.02
C ARG A 30 7.01 0.48 15.51
N GLN A 31 7.23 0.67 14.22
CA GLN A 31 8.53 0.49 13.58
C GLN A 31 9.41 1.76 13.63
N LYS A 32 8.96 2.81 14.34
CA LYS A 32 9.69 4.08 14.48
C LYS A 32 10.08 4.71 13.14
N ALA A 33 9.22 4.54 12.15
CA ALA A 33 9.43 5.02 10.78
C ALA A 33 9.03 6.49 10.57
N LEU A 34 8.49 7.13 11.61
CA LEU A 34 8.06 8.53 11.58
C LEU A 34 8.76 9.34 12.68
N ASP A 35 8.93 10.63 12.41
CA ASP A 35 9.51 11.55 13.38
C ASP A 35 8.58 11.73 14.58
N PRO A 36 9.13 11.79 15.81
CA PRO A 36 8.33 11.98 17.04
C PRO A 36 7.44 13.22 17.01
N GLU A 37 7.89 14.30 16.37
CA GLU A 37 7.11 15.54 16.23
C GLU A 37 5.84 15.31 15.39
N THR A 38 5.95 14.57 14.30
CA THR A 38 4.80 14.21 13.44
C THR A 38 3.78 13.39 14.21
N ILE A 39 4.24 12.44 15.04
CA ILE A 39 3.36 11.59 15.86
C ILE A 39 2.66 12.45 16.91
N SER A 40 3.40 13.29 17.63
CA SER A 40 2.86 14.14 18.68
C SER A 40 1.84 15.16 18.15
N SER A 41 2.09 15.72 16.96
CA SER A 41 1.17 16.66 16.30
C SER A 41 -0.14 15.96 15.93
N ALA A 42 -0.08 14.77 15.34
CA ALA A 42 -1.28 14.00 14.97
C ALA A 42 -2.10 13.60 16.22
N GLU A 43 -1.44 13.22 17.31
CA GLU A 43 -2.11 12.92 18.58
C GLU A 43 -2.80 14.15 19.18
N LEU A 44 -2.12 15.29 19.22
CA LEU A 44 -2.68 16.53 19.75
C LEU A 44 -3.89 17.00 18.95
N GLU A 45 -3.77 17.00 17.63
CA GLU A 45 -4.85 17.37 16.72
C GLU A 45 -6.05 16.42 16.83
N SER A 46 -5.82 15.09 16.92
CA SER A 46 -6.90 14.11 17.06
C SER A 46 -7.66 14.27 18.38
N ARG A 47 -6.96 14.60 19.47
CA ARG A 47 -7.57 14.92 20.77
C ARG A 47 -8.39 16.21 20.71
N SER A 48 -7.85 17.27 20.12
CA SER A 48 -8.54 18.56 20.00
C SER A 48 -9.83 18.47 19.19
N ALA A 49 -9.88 17.55 18.21
CA ALA A 49 -11.06 17.26 17.41
C ALA A 49 -12.02 16.22 18.04
N SER A 50 -11.73 15.73 19.25
CA SER A 50 -12.48 14.66 19.93
C SER A 50 -12.56 13.37 19.11
N ARG A 51 -11.50 13.04 18.36
CA ARG A 51 -11.37 11.86 17.47
C ARG A 51 -10.12 11.04 17.81
N GLU A 52 -9.89 10.75 19.07
CA GLU A 52 -8.70 10.03 19.54
C GLU A 52 -8.48 8.67 18.82
N GLY A 53 -9.55 7.99 18.44
CA GLY A 53 -9.48 6.76 17.63
C GLY A 53 -8.89 6.93 16.23
N SER A 54 -8.78 8.17 15.74
CA SER A 54 -8.24 8.46 14.40
C SER A 54 -6.75 8.85 14.41
N ARG A 55 -6.09 8.89 15.57
CA ARG A 55 -4.70 9.36 15.70
C ARG A 55 -3.72 8.70 14.72
N PHE A 56 -3.84 7.40 14.50
CA PHE A 56 -2.98 6.68 13.56
C PHE A 56 -3.36 6.95 12.10
N ALA A 57 -4.66 7.05 11.80
CA ALA A 57 -5.13 7.39 10.46
C ALA A 57 -4.64 8.77 10.03
N TRP A 58 -4.58 9.74 10.95
CA TRP A 58 -4.13 11.10 10.65
C TRP A 58 -2.65 11.23 10.29
N LEU A 59 -1.84 10.21 10.55
CA LEU A 59 -0.47 10.12 10.06
C LEU A 59 -0.44 9.90 8.53
N MET A 60 -1.48 9.29 7.99
CA MET A 60 -1.64 9.04 6.54
C MET A 60 -2.52 10.11 5.89
N ASP A 61 -3.59 10.55 6.57
CA ASP A 61 -4.54 11.57 6.11
C ASP A 61 -3.96 12.98 6.33
N ARG A 62 -3.30 13.50 5.29
CA ARG A 62 -2.56 14.77 5.35
C ARG A 62 -3.43 15.99 5.06
N LEU A 63 -4.55 15.81 4.37
CA LEU A 63 -5.43 16.90 3.98
C LEU A 63 -6.45 17.20 5.09
N PRO A 64 -6.73 18.50 5.37
CA PRO A 64 -7.76 18.89 6.35
C PRO A 64 -9.12 18.24 6.08
N VAL A 65 -9.52 18.16 4.81
CA VAL A 65 -10.78 17.54 4.37
C VAL A 65 -10.85 16.05 4.73
N GLU A 66 -9.74 15.33 4.72
CA GLU A 66 -9.67 13.91 5.11
C GLU A 66 -9.92 13.77 6.61
N ARG A 67 -9.32 14.63 7.40
CA ARG A 67 -9.47 14.66 8.86
C ARG A 67 -10.88 15.08 9.28
N GLU A 68 -11.50 16.03 8.57
CA GLU A 68 -12.89 16.44 8.81
C GLU A 68 -13.89 15.34 8.46
N LYS A 69 -13.74 14.71 7.30
CA LYS A 69 -14.67 13.68 6.82
C LYS A 69 -14.40 12.29 7.43
N GLY A 70 -13.19 12.06 7.95
CA GLY A 70 -12.78 10.77 8.52
C GLY A 70 -12.53 9.68 7.49
N GLY A 71 -12.07 10.06 6.28
CA GLY A 71 -11.75 9.11 5.23
C GLY A 71 -10.77 9.67 4.22
N SER A 72 -9.81 8.85 3.78
CA SER A 72 -8.74 9.24 2.85
C SER A 72 -9.32 9.66 1.49
N VAL A 73 -8.95 10.84 1.03
CA VAL A 73 -9.39 11.42 -0.25
C VAL A 73 -8.36 11.14 -1.34
N VAL A 74 -7.09 11.27 -0.99
CA VAL A 74 -5.96 11.09 -1.88
C VAL A 74 -5.18 9.85 -1.44
N ALA A 75 -4.59 9.18 -2.41
CA ALA A 75 -3.66 8.12 -2.12
C ALA A 75 -2.41 8.67 -1.40
N SER A 76 -2.07 8.10 -0.28
CA SER A 76 -0.87 8.46 0.46
C SER A 76 0.13 7.33 0.47
N SER A 77 1.39 7.65 0.68
CA SER A 77 2.45 6.64 0.78
C SER A 77 3.48 7.01 1.83
N ALA A 78 3.98 6.00 2.51
CA ALA A 78 5.03 6.14 3.51
C ALA A 78 6.13 5.06 3.32
N PRO A 79 7.39 5.40 3.59
CA PRO A 79 8.47 4.43 3.63
C PRO A 79 8.44 3.68 4.95
N LEU A 80 8.76 2.39 4.89
CA LEU A 80 9.02 1.56 6.06
C LEU A 80 10.27 0.74 5.77
N GLU A 81 11.24 0.79 6.65
CA GLU A 81 12.47 0.00 6.52
C GLU A 81 12.58 -1.01 7.63
N THR A 82 12.72 -2.28 7.27
CA THR A 82 13.01 -3.38 8.17
C THR A 82 14.47 -3.84 7.98
N PRO A 83 14.98 -4.75 8.80
CA PRO A 83 16.32 -5.28 8.62
C PRO A 83 16.55 -5.90 7.23
N THR A 84 15.52 -6.51 6.63
CA THR A 84 15.60 -7.28 5.39
C THR A 84 15.05 -6.56 4.18
N THR A 85 14.08 -5.63 4.36
CA THR A 85 13.28 -5.10 3.26
C THR A 85 13.01 -3.61 3.43
N LYS A 86 13.06 -2.87 2.33
CA LYS A 86 12.59 -1.49 2.21
C LYS A 86 11.20 -1.50 1.58
N PHE A 87 10.20 -1.16 2.37
CA PHE A 87 8.83 -1.07 1.89
C PHE A 87 8.45 0.34 1.47
N THR A 88 7.62 0.43 0.45
CA THR A 88 6.78 1.58 0.17
C THR A 88 5.34 1.16 0.45
N LEU A 89 4.77 1.63 1.54
CA LEU A 89 3.39 1.35 1.91
C LEU A 89 2.48 2.41 1.28
N TRP A 90 1.49 1.96 0.50
CA TRP A 90 0.46 2.81 -0.10
C TRP A 90 -0.84 2.62 0.65
N ASP A 91 -1.42 3.71 1.10
CA ASP A 91 -2.78 3.74 1.62
C ASP A 91 -3.73 4.23 0.53
N ALA A 92 -4.56 3.33 0.02
CA ALA A 92 -5.50 3.63 -1.05
C ALA A 92 -6.86 4.07 -0.47
N PRO A 93 -7.52 5.09 -1.07
CA PRO A 93 -8.86 5.48 -0.68
C PRO A 93 -9.84 4.31 -0.78
N GLY A 94 -10.71 4.13 0.24
CA GLY A 94 -11.68 3.04 0.27
C GLY A 94 -13.04 3.37 -0.34
N HIS A 95 -13.32 4.65 -0.63
CA HIS A 95 -14.59 5.10 -1.18
C HIS A 95 -14.68 4.83 -2.69
N ARG A 96 -15.85 4.38 -3.15
CA ARG A 96 -16.09 4.02 -4.56
C ARG A 96 -15.84 5.16 -5.54
N ASP A 97 -16.21 6.37 -5.19
CA ASP A 97 -16.03 7.55 -6.06
C ASP A 97 -14.55 7.88 -6.29
N ARG A 98 -13.63 7.25 -5.53
CA ARG A 98 -12.19 7.48 -5.58
C ARG A 98 -11.41 6.31 -6.17
N THR A 99 -12.08 5.42 -6.86
CA THR A 99 -11.47 4.22 -7.49
C THR A 99 -10.30 4.56 -8.41
N LYS A 100 -10.33 5.72 -9.08
CA LYS A 100 -9.21 6.17 -9.95
C LYS A 100 -7.90 6.33 -9.16
N ALA A 101 -7.95 6.94 -7.98
CA ALA A 101 -6.77 7.09 -7.13
C ALA A 101 -6.28 5.72 -6.63
N SER A 102 -7.18 4.81 -6.31
CA SER A 102 -6.83 3.43 -5.92
C SER A 102 -6.17 2.67 -7.07
N ILE A 103 -6.64 2.80 -8.31
CA ILE A 103 -6.03 2.18 -9.50
C ILE A 103 -4.57 2.63 -9.66
N THR A 104 -4.31 3.94 -9.50
CA THR A 104 -2.93 4.46 -9.60
C THR A 104 -2.01 3.85 -8.55
N CYS A 105 -2.48 3.66 -7.32
CA CYS A 105 -1.69 2.99 -6.27
C CYS A 105 -1.46 1.52 -6.56
N ILE A 106 -2.51 0.81 -7.00
CA ILE A 106 -2.44 -0.62 -7.30
C ILE A 106 -1.45 -0.86 -8.45
N ALA A 107 -1.49 -0.04 -9.50
CA ALA A 107 -0.58 -0.15 -10.64
C ALA A 107 0.90 0.04 -10.26
N GLN A 108 1.17 0.71 -9.14
CA GLN A 108 2.52 0.92 -8.63
C GLN A 108 2.92 -0.11 -7.57
N ALA A 109 2.02 -1.01 -7.15
CA ALA A 109 2.29 -1.99 -6.11
C ALA A 109 2.87 -3.30 -6.68
N ASP A 110 3.61 -4.01 -5.84
CA ASP A 110 4.12 -5.36 -6.09
C ASP A 110 3.22 -6.41 -5.46
N ALA A 111 2.60 -6.05 -4.33
CA ALA A 111 1.68 -6.88 -3.58
C ALA A 111 0.59 -6.03 -2.93
N ALA A 112 -0.47 -6.67 -2.48
CA ALA A 112 -1.56 -6.01 -1.79
C ALA A 112 -1.83 -6.60 -0.41
N VAL A 113 -2.25 -5.74 0.52
CA VAL A 113 -2.92 -6.12 1.77
C VAL A 113 -4.39 -5.78 1.62
N LEU A 114 -5.23 -6.79 1.49
CA LEU A 114 -6.68 -6.63 1.47
C LEU A 114 -7.18 -6.58 2.91
N VAL A 115 -7.59 -5.40 3.36
CA VAL A 115 -8.11 -5.17 4.70
C VAL A 115 -9.61 -5.36 4.70
N VAL A 116 -10.08 -6.25 5.56
CA VAL A 116 -11.52 -6.53 5.76
C VAL A 116 -11.86 -6.38 7.23
N SER A 117 -13.11 -6.05 7.52
CA SER A 117 -13.57 -5.93 8.92
C SER A 117 -13.99 -7.27 9.47
N ALA A 118 -13.66 -7.58 10.73
CA ALA A 118 -14.18 -8.73 11.46
C ALA A 118 -15.62 -8.50 11.93
N LYS A 119 -16.08 -7.24 11.98
CA LYS A 119 -17.39 -6.86 12.51
C LYS A 119 -18.53 -7.45 11.69
N ALA A 120 -19.55 -7.97 12.39
CA ALA A 120 -20.74 -8.52 11.75
C ALA A 120 -21.48 -7.43 10.96
N GLY A 121 -21.94 -7.78 9.76
CA GLY A 121 -22.59 -6.86 8.82
C GLY A 121 -21.61 -6.09 7.94
N GLU A 122 -20.48 -5.61 8.46
CA GLU A 122 -19.45 -4.92 7.66
C GLU A 122 -18.73 -5.90 6.71
N PHE A 123 -18.36 -7.07 7.19
CA PHE A 123 -17.74 -8.11 6.37
C PHE A 123 -18.67 -8.60 5.27
N GLU A 124 -19.90 -8.96 5.62
CA GLU A 124 -20.88 -9.51 4.70
C GLU A 124 -21.25 -8.51 3.59
N SER A 125 -21.44 -7.25 3.95
CA SER A 125 -21.72 -6.19 2.97
C SER A 125 -20.54 -5.95 2.01
N GLY A 126 -19.31 -6.01 2.53
CA GLY A 126 -18.09 -5.90 1.72
C GLY A 126 -17.90 -7.06 0.75
N LEU A 127 -18.31 -8.27 1.15
CA LEU A 127 -18.16 -9.51 0.37
C LEU A 127 -19.27 -9.69 -0.67
N ALA A 128 -20.41 -9.04 -0.49
CA ALA A 128 -21.55 -9.12 -1.40
C ALA A 128 -21.16 -8.71 -2.83
N ARG A 129 -21.93 -9.13 -3.82
CA ARG A 129 -21.73 -8.72 -5.22
C ARG A 129 -21.81 -7.20 -5.35
N GLY A 130 -20.74 -6.59 -5.83
CA GLY A 130 -20.57 -5.14 -5.85
C GLY A 130 -20.18 -4.57 -4.49
N GLY A 131 -19.81 -5.38 -3.50
CA GLY A 131 -19.21 -4.93 -2.24
C GLY A 131 -17.75 -4.53 -2.42
N SER A 132 -17.27 -3.65 -1.55
CA SER A 132 -15.92 -3.08 -1.66
C SER A 132 -14.81 -4.12 -1.60
N THR A 133 -14.94 -5.15 -0.77
CA THR A 133 -13.95 -6.25 -0.67
C THR A 133 -13.85 -7.00 -2.00
N PHE A 134 -15.00 -7.32 -2.61
CA PHE A 134 -15.05 -7.97 -3.92
C PHE A 134 -14.41 -7.11 -5.02
N GLU A 135 -14.77 -5.83 -5.06
CA GLU A 135 -14.26 -4.90 -6.08
C GLU A 135 -12.75 -4.70 -5.97
N PHE A 136 -12.22 -4.48 -4.76
CA PHE A 136 -10.78 -4.31 -4.56
C PHE A 136 -9.97 -5.59 -4.82
N ALA A 137 -10.50 -6.76 -4.47
CA ALA A 137 -9.87 -8.04 -4.82
C ALA A 137 -9.81 -8.22 -6.35
N LEU A 138 -10.90 -7.92 -7.05
CA LEU A 138 -10.95 -7.99 -8.51
C LEU A 138 -9.99 -6.99 -9.17
N LEU A 139 -9.93 -5.75 -8.67
CA LEU A 139 -8.99 -4.73 -9.17
C LEU A 139 -7.54 -5.13 -8.96
N ALA A 140 -7.18 -5.66 -7.79
CA ALA A 140 -5.84 -6.14 -7.51
C ALA A 140 -5.43 -7.24 -8.50
N LEU A 141 -6.30 -8.20 -8.74
CA LEU A 141 -6.06 -9.28 -9.70
C LEU A 141 -5.96 -8.77 -11.15
N ALA A 142 -6.89 -7.89 -11.56
CA ALA A 142 -6.95 -7.33 -12.91
C ALA A 142 -5.71 -6.50 -13.25
N LEU A 143 -5.15 -5.80 -12.26
CA LEU A 143 -3.91 -5.02 -12.39
C LEU A 143 -2.64 -5.86 -12.19
N GLY A 144 -2.77 -7.18 -12.04
CA GLY A 144 -1.67 -8.14 -12.07
C GLY A 144 -1.00 -8.40 -10.72
N LEU A 145 -1.56 -7.94 -9.60
CA LEU A 145 -1.03 -8.24 -8.28
C LEU A 145 -1.27 -9.73 -7.95
N ARG A 146 -0.20 -10.46 -7.66
CA ARG A 146 -0.23 -11.89 -7.32
C ARG A 146 0.05 -12.15 -5.85
N GLY A 147 0.85 -11.31 -5.22
CA GLY A 147 1.09 -11.33 -3.78
C GLY A 147 -0.09 -10.69 -3.05
N LEU A 148 -0.83 -11.48 -2.26
CA LEU A 148 -1.98 -11.00 -1.51
C LEU A 148 -1.89 -11.46 -0.05
N ILE A 149 -2.00 -10.51 0.87
CA ILE A 149 -2.23 -10.73 2.29
C ILE A 149 -3.66 -10.30 2.59
N VAL A 150 -4.38 -11.05 3.39
CA VAL A 150 -5.68 -10.66 3.92
C VAL A 150 -5.52 -10.28 5.37
N CYS A 151 -5.73 -9.01 5.69
CA CYS A 151 -5.72 -8.51 7.07
C CYS A 151 -7.16 -8.35 7.55
N VAL A 152 -7.58 -9.22 8.47
CA VAL A 152 -8.89 -9.16 9.10
C VAL A 152 -8.77 -8.27 10.33
N ASN A 153 -9.29 -7.07 10.22
CA ASN A 153 -9.14 -6.00 11.22
C ASN A 153 -10.42 -5.84 12.07
N LYS A 154 -10.33 -5.06 13.15
CA LYS A 154 -11.42 -4.82 14.12
C LYS A 154 -11.86 -6.08 14.86
N PHE A 155 -10.92 -6.98 15.17
CA PHE A 155 -11.26 -8.17 15.94
C PHE A 155 -11.65 -7.88 17.39
N ASP A 156 -11.24 -6.73 17.91
CA ASP A 156 -11.70 -6.16 19.17
C ASP A 156 -13.21 -5.86 19.20
N GLU A 157 -13.83 -5.70 18.03
CA GLU A 157 -15.28 -5.49 17.85
C GLU A 157 -16.01 -6.72 17.27
N ALA A 158 -15.33 -7.88 17.17
CA ALA A 158 -15.92 -9.09 16.61
C ALA A 158 -17.02 -9.67 17.50
N GLN A 159 -17.99 -10.35 16.88
CA GLN A 159 -19.07 -11.06 17.57
C GLN A 159 -18.97 -12.56 17.30
N PRO A 160 -19.35 -13.43 18.25
CA PRO A 160 -20.06 -13.15 19.53
C PRO A 160 -19.16 -12.57 20.63
N GLU A 161 -17.85 -12.63 20.48
CA GLU A 161 -16.86 -12.10 21.43
C GLU A 161 -15.64 -11.56 20.69
N PRO A 162 -14.88 -10.63 21.27
CA PRO A 162 -13.60 -10.20 20.71
C PRO A 162 -12.69 -11.40 20.44
N PHE A 163 -12.01 -11.37 19.28
CA PHE A 163 -11.10 -12.43 18.83
C PHE A 163 -11.70 -13.84 18.77
N ALA A 164 -13.00 -13.96 18.47
CA ALA A 164 -13.65 -15.25 18.29
C ALA A 164 -13.00 -16.05 17.13
N ALA A 165 -12.44 -17.22 17.42
CA ALA A 165 -11.82 -18.09 16.43
C ALA A 165 -12.81 -18.53 15.35
N SER A 166 -14.05 -18.82 15.73
CA SER A 166 -15.13 -19.17 14.81
C SER A 166 -15.40 -18.07 13.76
N ARG A 167 -15.29 -16.80 14.15
CA ARG A 167 -15.45 -15.66 13.24
C ARG A 167 -14.30 -15.59 12.25
N PHE A 168 -13.07 -15.81 12.71
CA PHE A 168 -11.90 -15.86 11.84
C PHE A 168 -11.99 -16.97 10.80
N ASP A 169 -12.36 -18.17 11.21
CA ASP A 169 -12.49 -19.33 10.34
C ASP A 169 -13.59 -19.13 9.29
N LEU A 170 -14.70 -18.51 9.68
CA LEU A 170 -15.78 -18.15 8.76
C LEU A 170 -15.29 -17.18 7.69
N ILE A 171 -14.63 -16.09 8.09
CA ILE A 171 -14.08 -15.09 7.17
C ILE A 171 -13.04 -15.72 6.25
N LYS A 172 -12.13 -16.52 6.81
CA LYS A 172 -11.09 -17.22 6.05
C LYS A 172 -11.69 -18.17 5.01
N THR A 173 -12.72 -18.90 5.36
CA THR A 173 -13.40 -19.83 4.46
C THR A 173 -14.12 -19.10 3.34
N GLN A 174 -14.95 -18.10 3.67
CA GLN A 174 -15.75 -17.39 2.67
C GLN A 174 -14.89 -16.53 1.72
N LEU A 175 -13.96 -15.75 2.29
CA LEU A 175 -13.09 -14.90 1.48
C LEU A 175 -12.06 -15.73 0.71
N GLY A 176 -11.52 -16.80 1.30
CA GLY A 176 -10.63 -17.73 0.61
C GLY A 176 -11.29 -18.37 -0.61
N ALA A 177 -12.54 -18.85 -0.46
CA ALA A 177 -13.32 -19.39 -1.58
C ALA A 177 -13.57 -18.34 -2.69
N LEU A 178 -13.85 -17.09 -2.31
CA LEU A 178 -14.00 -16.00 -3.27
C LEU A 178 -12.70 -15.76 -4.04
N LEU A 179 -11.56 -15.63 -3.35
CA LEU A 179 -10.26 -15.32 -3.98
C LEU A 179 -9.81 -16.43 -4.93
N VAL A 180 -10.04 -17.69 -4.57
CA VAL A 180 -9.80 -18.83 -5.48
C VAL A 180 -10.68 -18.72 -6.72
N ARG A 181 -11.97 -18.44 -6.56
CA ARG A 181 -12.92 -18.24 -7.66
C ARG A 181 -12.55 -17.07 -8.58
N LEU A 182 -11.98 -16.01 -8.03
CA LEU A 182 -11.46 -14.89 -8.81
C LEU A 182 -10.21 -15.24 -9.60
N GLY A 183 -9.43 -16.26 -9.19
CA GLY A 183 -8.24 -16.72 -9.89
C GLY A 183 -6.91 -16.37 -9.20
N PHE A 184 -6.91 -16.07 -7.92
CA PHE A 184 -5.66 -16.00 -7.15
C PHE A 184 -5.08 -17.42 -7.04
N GLY A 185 -3.90 -17.63 -7.65
CA GLY A 185 -3.31 -18.96 -7.78
C GLY A 185 -2.70 -19.54 -6.49
N LYS A 186 -2.37 -18.70 -5.51
CA LYS A 186 -1.89 -19.12 -4.19
C LYS A 186 -2.89 -18.65 -3.11
N PRO A 187 -3.18 -19.46 -2.10
CA PRO A 187 -3.99 -19.02 -0.97
C PRO A 187 -3.27 -17.85 -0.27
N PRO A 188 -4.00 -16.77 0.07
CA PRO A 188 -3.40 -15.64 0.75
C PRO A 188 -3.04 -15.98 2.19
N THR A 189 -2.07 -15.26 2.75
CA THR A 189 -1.82 -15.28 4.20
C THR A 189 -2.90 -14.47 4.89
N PHE A 190 -3.55 -15.06 5.90
CA PHE A 190 -4.54 -14.38 6.73
C PHE A 190 -3.90 -13.91 8.03
N VAL A 191 -4.13 -12.64 8.36
CA VAL A 191 -3.68 -11.98 9.59
C VAL A 191 -4.89 -11.49 10.35
N ALA A 192 -5.00 -11.81 11.63
CA ALA A 192 -6.01 -11.25 12.52
C ALA A 192 -5.44 -10.03 13.24
N SER A 193 -6.15 -8.91 13.23
CA SER A 193 -5.65 -7.67 13.83
C SER A 193 -6.75 -6.85 14.52
N ALA A 194 -6.32 -6.05 15.50
CA ALA A 194 -7.05 -4.93 16.07
C ALA A 194 -6.19 -3.67 15.87
N GLY A 195 -6.38 -3.02 14.74
CA GLY A 195 -5.50 -1.94 14.27
C GLY A 195 -5.38 -0.77 15.22
N LEU A 196 -6.41 -0.47 16.01
CA LEU A 196 -6.39 0.59 17.02
C LEU A 196 -5.60 0.17 18.27
N GLY A 197 -5.80 -1.05 18.75
CA GLY A 197 -5.09 -1.62 19.90
C GLY A 197 -3.66 -2.05 19.60
N GLY A 198 -3.36 -2.36 18.34
CA GLY A 198 -2.02 -2.77 17.89
C GLY A 198 -1.82 -4.28 17.85
N GLU A 199 -2.79 -5.09 18.27
CA GLU A 199 -2.71 -6.54 18.20
C GLU A 199 -2.69 -7.03 16.75
N GLY A 200 -1.83 -8.00 16.45
CA GLY A 200 -1.66 -8.57 15.12
C GLY A 200 -0.86 -7.68 14.15
N ILE A 201 -0.31 -6.53 14.59
CA ILE A 201 0.51 -5.64 13.73
C ILE A 201 1.97 -6.09 13.76
N ASP A 202 2.64 -5.98 14.89
CA ASP A 202 4.03 -6.40 15.15
C ASP A 202 4.15 -7.38 16.32
N SER A 203 3.06 -7.60 17.02
CA SER A 203 2.90 -8.57 18.10
C SER A 203 1.75 -9.52 17.74
N PRO A 204 1.84 -10.81 18.11
CA PRO A 204 0.77 -11.78 17.81
C PRO A 204 -0.57 -11.34 18.35
N SER A 205 -1.64 -11.63 17.61
CA SER A 205 -3.01 -11.48 18.11
C SER A 205 -3.36 -12.62 19.07
N GLN A 206 -4.47 -12.49 19.82
CA GLN A 206 -4.95 -13.54 20.71
C GLN A 206 -5.31 -14.85 19.96
N LEU A 207 -5.58 -14.76 18.66
CA LEU A 207 -5.83 -15.93 17.80
C LEU A 207 -4.53 -16.63 17.36
N GLY A 208 -3.36 -16.07 17.67
CA GLY A 208 -2.09 -16.54 17.13
C GLY A 208 -1.95 -16.26 15.64
N GLY A 209 -1.05 -17.02 14.99
CA GLY A 209 -0.75 -16.82 13.57
C GLY A 209 0.25 -15.68 13.30
N PRO A 210 0.54 -15.38 12.03
CA PRO A 210 1.52 -14.37 11.68
C PRO A 210 1.00 -12.96 11.99
N THR A 211 1.91 -12.08 12.37
CA THR A 211 1.67 -10.64 12.45
C THR A 211 1.62 -10.02 11.05
N LEU A 212 1.09 -8.80 10.95
CA LEU A 212 1.07 -8.06 9.68
C LEU A 212 2.50 -7.81 9.19
N LEU A 213 3.43 -7.48 10.10
CA LEU A 213 4.83 -7.26 9.77
C LEU A 213 5.49 -8.53 9.23
N GLU A 214 5.32 -9.67 9.89
CA GLU A 214 5.84 -10.96 9.42
C GLU A 214 5.24 -11.37 8.07
N ALA A 215 3.95 -11.16 7.88
CA ALA A 215 3.28 -11.41 6.61
C ALA A 215 3.86 -10.52 5.48
N LEU A 216 4.13 -9.23 5.76
CA LEU A 216 4.79 -8.33 4.81
C LEU A 216 6.20 -8.79 4.46
N GLU A 217 7.00 -9.20 5.45
CA GLU A 217 8.36 -9.70 5.21
C GLU A 217 8.40 -11.03 4.45
N SER A 218 7.34 -11.83 4.57
CA SER A 218 7.19 -13.09 3.83
C SER A 218 6.86 -12.91 2.35
N LEU A 219 6.53 -11.70 1.92
CA LEU A 219 6.23 -11.43 0.52
C LEU A 219 7.45 -11.69 -0.38
N GLU A 220 7.19 -12.39 -1.47
CA GLU A 220 8.20 -12.63 -2.50
C GLU A 220 8.36 -11.38 -3.36
N THR A 221 9.60 -10.99 -3.63
CA THR A 221 9.87 -9.95 -4.62
C THR A 221 9.48 -10.48 -6.00
N PRO A 222 8.72 -9.72 -6.81
CA PRO A 222 8.48 -10.12 -8.19
C PRO A 222 9.81 -10.44 -8.90
N PRO A 223 9.87 -11.51 -9.71
CA PRO A 223 11.08 -11.82 -10.43
C PRO A 223 11.47 -10.63 -11.31
N ALA A 224 12.73 -10.22 -11.23
CA ALA A 224 13.24 -9.18 -12.12
C ALA A 224 13.02 -9.62 -13.57
N PRO A 225 12.43 -8.77 -14.42
CA PRO A 225 12.26 -9.10 -15.80
C PRO A 225 13.64 -9.36 -16.42
N PRO A 226 13.75 -10.32 -17.36
CA PRO A 226 15.01 -10.60 -18.02
C PRO A 226 15.54 -9.31 -18.65
N SER A 227 16.88 -9.14 -18.66
CA SER A 227 17.52 -7.95 -19.23
C SER A 227 17.01 -7.70 -20.65
N LYS A 228 16.19 -6.68 -20.80
CA LYS A 228 15.53 -6.28 -22.06
C LYS A 228 15.75 -4.79 -22.27
N ALA A 229 15.30 -4.30 -23.40
CA ALA A 229 15.25 -2.86 -23.68
C ALA A 229 14.56 -2.10 -22.56
N LEU A 230 15.01 -0.89 -22.29
CA LEU A 230 14.44 0.01 -21.29
C LEU A 230 12.94 0.23 -21.57
N ARG A 231 12.12 0.02 -20.54
CA ARG A 231 10.67 0.29 -20.55
C ARG A 231 10.29 1.05 -19.30
N LEU A 232 9.76 2.25 -19.50
CA LEU A 232 9.37 3.21 -18.46
C LEU A 232 7.89 3.60 -18.65
N PRO A 233 6.93 2.78 -18.21
CA PRO A 233 5.55 3.23 -18.20
C PRO A 233 5.42 4.46 -17.29
N VAL A 234 4.87 5.54 -17.85
CA VAL A 234 4.59 6.77 -17.12
C VAL A 234 3.36 6.55 -16.27
N ALA A 235 3.52 6.68 -14.96
CA ALA A 235 2.41 6.55 -14.02
C ALA A 235 1.73 7.89 -13.77
N ASP A 236 2.52 8.99 -13.67
CA ASP A 236 2.02 10.33 -13.43
C ASP A 236 3.04 11.38 -13.84
N VAL A 237 2.61 12.63 -13.96
CA VAL A 237 3.47 13.78 -14.23
C VAL A 237 3.18 14.84 -13.18
N LEU A 238 4.17 15.17 -12.36
CA LEU A 238 4.09 16.19 -11.33
C LEU A 238 4.83 17.45 -11.79
N CYS A 239 4.33 18.61 -11.41
CA CYS A 239 5.06 19.87 -11.58
C CYS A 239 5.73 20.23 -10.25
N VAL A 240 7.04 20.19 -10.21
CA VAL A 240 7.85 20.53 -9.02
C VAL A 240 8.74 21.73 -9.36
N ALA A 241 8.53 22.85 -8.68
CA ALA A 241 9.25 24.11 -8.95
C ALA A 241 9.23 24.49 -10.44
N ASP A 242 8.04 24.49 -11.04
CA ASP A 242 7.78 24.78 -12.46
C ASP A 242 8.48 23.86 -13.47
N GLN A 243 8.98 22.71 -13.01
CA GLN A 243 9.56 21.70 -13.88
C GLN A 243 8.76 20.39 -13.84
N PRO A 244 8.48 19.77 -15.00
CA PRO A 244 7.80 18.49 -15.04
C PRO A 244 8.71 17.37 -14.53
N VAL A 245 8.23 16.63 -13.56
CA VAL A 245 8.86 15.40 -13.05
C VAL A 245 7.95 14.23 -13.40
N ILE A 246 8.46 13.31 -14.17
CA ILE A 246 7.72 12.13 -14.61
C ILE A 246 7.91 11.03 -13.59
N LEU A 247 6.81 10.54 -13.01
CA LEU A 247 6.83 9.39 -12.13
C LEU A 247 6.75 8.11 -12.93
N VAL A 248 7.78 7.29 -12.83
CA VAL A 248 7.89 6.04 -13.55
C VAL A 248 8.28 4.88 -12.62
N ARG A 249 7.86 3.69 -13.02
CA ARG A 249 8.40 2.44 -12.49
C ARG A 249 9.13 1.72 -13.61
N LEU A 250 10.40 1.43 -13.42
CA LEU A 250 11.18 0.69 -14.43
C LEU A 250 10.59 -0.71 -14.59
N ALA A 251 9.93 -0.97 -15.71
CA ALA A 251 9.40 -2.29 -16.03
C ALA A 251 10.50 -3.23 -16.52
N SER A 252 11.51 -2.71 -17.22
CA SER A 252 12.70 -3.48 -17.67
C SER A 252 13.85 -2.55 -18.03
N GLY A 253 15.06 -3.10 -18.07
CA GLY A 253 16.28 -2.38 -18.44
C GLY A 253 16.84 -1.51 -17.32
N HIS A 254 17.81 -0.68 -17.65
CA HIS A 254 18.48 0.26 -16.73
C HIS A 254 18.34 1.68 -17.23
N LEU A 255 18.05 2.61 -16.33
CA LEU A 255 17.98 4.04 -16.61
C LEU A 255 19.19 4.74 -15.97
N ALA A 256 19.92 5.47 -16.76
CA ALA A 256 21.05 6.30 -16.30
C ALA A 256 20.84 7.76 -16.67
N THR A 257 21.43 8.66 -15.89
CA THR A 257 21.48 10.09 -16.20
C THR A 257 22.30 10.34 -17.48
N ASN A 258 22.03 11.45 -18.16
CA ASN A 258 22.64 11.81 -19.43
C ASN A 258 22.40 10.81 -20.57
N LYS A 259 21.38 9.96 -20.46
CA LYS A 259 21.00 9.01 -21.50
C LYS A 259 19.81 9.53 -22.29
N LYS A 260 19.93 9.47 -23.62
CA LYS A 260 18.82 9.79 -24.53
C LYS A 260 17.81 8.63 -24.54
N ILE A 261 16.54 8.94 -24.32
CA ILE A 261 15.43 7.98 -24.32
C ILE A 261 14.39 8.37 -25.36
N SER A 262 13.69 7.38 -25.89
CA SER A 262 12.57 7.58 -26.79
C SER A 262 11.27 7.71 -26.00
N VAL A 263 10.44 8.69 -26.32
CA VAL A 263 9.16 8.96 -25.67
C VAL A 263 8.03 8.66 -26.65
N GLY A 264 7.26 7.62 -26.36
CA GLY A 264 6.05 7.26 -27.10
C GLY A 264 4.79 7.97 -26.58
N PRO A 265 3.72 8.07 -27.37
CA PRO A 265 3.54 7.52 -28.72
C PRO A 265 4.05 8.44 -29.85
N ILE A 266 4.47 9.66 -29.53
CA ILE A 266 4.84 10.71 -30.51
C ILE A 266 6.21 10.49 -31.15
N ASN A 267 6.91 9.44 -30.79
CA ASN A 267 8.30 9.15 -31.22
C ASN A 267 9.28 10.31 -30.95
N GLY A 268 9.03 11.08 -29.91
CA GLY A 268 9.94 12.08 -29.42
C GLY A 268 11.18 11.48 -28.79
N SER A 269 12.19 12.31 -28.58
CA SER A 269 13.37 11.95 -27.80
C SER A 269 13.61 12.96 -26.72
N ALA A 270 14.08 12.50 -25.56
CA ALA A 270 14.41 13.35 -24.44
C ALA A 270 15.69 12.89 -23.76
N LEU A 271 16.40 13.82 -23.13
CA LEU A 271 17.59 13.54 -22.33
C LEU A 271 17.17 13.39 -20.86
N VAL A 272 17.66 12.37 -20.19
CA VAL A 272 17.46 12.19 -18.74
C VAL A 272 18.41 13.11 -18.00
N SER A 273 17.91 14.20 -17.41
CA SER A 273 18.75 15.16 -16.69
C SER A 273 19.01 14.73 -15.24
N SER A 274 17.98 14.25 -14.54
CA SER A 274 18.16 13.70 -13.19
C SER A 274 17.19 12.54 -12.91
N ILE A 275 17.62 11.66 -12.02
CA ILE A 275 16.84 10.53 -11.52
C ILE A 275 16.69 10.68 -10.02
N GLN A 276 15.47 10.99 -9.57
CA GLN A 276 15.17 11.24 -8.16
C GLN A 276 14.61 9.98 -7.53
N LEU A 277 15.36 9.44 -6.58
CA LEU A 277 14.87 8.45 -5.62
C LEU A 277 14.25 9.17 -4.40
N ARG A 278 13.63 8.42 -3.51
CA ARG A 278 13.34 8.95 -2.16
C ARG A 278 14.67 9.17 -1.42
N GLY A 279 15.23 10.37 -1.54
CA GLY A 279 16.55 10.72 -1.03
C GLY A 279 17.42 11.37 -2.11
N PRO A 280 18.73 11.16 -2.09
CA PRO A 280 19.65 11.77 -3.06
C PRO A 280 19.40 11.24 -4.47
N ASP A 281 19.76 12.08 -5.46
CA ASP A 281 19.70 11.69 -6.86
C ASP A 281 20.61 10.50 -7.14
N ALA A 282 20.12 9.58 -7.97
CA ALA A 282 20.89 8.40 -8.36
C ALA A 282 21.45 8.54 -9.78
N PRO A 283 22.71 8.15 -10.02
CA PRO A 283 23.29 8.17 -11.36
C PRO A 283 22.69 7.10 -12.29
N GLU A 284 22.29 5.98 -11.72
CA GLU A 284 21.69 4.86 -12.45
C GLU A 284 20.73 4.07 -11.55
N VAL A 285 19.68 3.51 -12.15
CA VAL A 285 18.68 2.67 -11.46
C VAL A 285 18.31 1.46 -12.32
N GLY A 286 18.04 0.34 -11.64
CA GLY A 286 17.65 -0.93 -12.25
C GLY A 286 16.15 -1.16 -12.29
N PRO A 287 15.73 -2.32 -12.83
CA PRO A 287 14.32 -2.68 -12.96
C PRO A 287 13.60 -2.75 -11.62
N LEU A 288 12.29 -2.60 -11.65
CA LEU A 288 11.37 -2.56 -10.50
C LEU A 288 11.56 -1.35 -9.58
N THR A 289 12.51 -0.46 -9.86
CA THR A 289 12.72 0.76 -9.09
C THR A 289 11.72 1.84 -9.52
N ARG A 290 11.21 2.60 -8.57
CA ARG A 290 10.36 3.78 -8.80
C ARG A 290 11.17 5.03 -8.63
N VAL A 291 11.03 5.91 -9.60
CA VAL A 291 11.80 7.16 -9.64
C VAL A 291 10.97 8.30 -10.20
N GLY A 292 11.30 9.51 -9.76
CA GLY A 292 10.98 10.73 -10.48
C GLY A 292 12.08 11.00 -11.49
N VAL A 293 11.72 11.22 -12.74
CA VAL A 293 12.68 11.50 -13.81
C VAL A 293 12.42 12.90 -14.34
N LYS A 294 13.46 13.73 -14.35
CA LYS A 294 13.45 15.01 -15.09
C LYS A 294 14.00 14.77 -16.48
N LEU A 295 13.27 15.29 -17.45
CA LEU A 295 13.65 15.22 -18.86
C LEU A 295 13.94 16.61 -19.39
N GLU A 296 14.92 16.71 -20.27
CA GLU A 296 15.23 17.88 -21.08
C GLU A 296 15.03 17.55 -22.55
N GLU A 297 14.74 18.58 -23.36
CA GLU A 297 14.71 18.40 -24.80
C GLU A 297 16.07 17.92 -25.32
N ALA A 298 16.06 16.91 -26.20
CA ALA A 298 17.24 16.23 -26.69
C ALA A 298 17.62 16.67 -28.12
#